data_44c1788c5dbac50092e62147c0d7fdf5
#
_entry.id   44c1788c5dbac50092e62147c0d7fdf5
#
_cell.length_a   1.000
_cell.length_b   1.000
_cell.length_c   1.000
_cell.angle_alpha   90.00
_cell.angle_beta   90.00
_cell.angle_gamma   90.00
#
_symmetry.space_group_name_H-M   'P 1'
#
loop_
_entity.id
_entity.type
_entity.pdbx_description
1 polymer ?
#
loop_
_entity_poly.entity_id
_entity_poly.type
_entity_poly.pdbx_seq_one_letter_code
_entity_poly.pdbx_strand_id
1 'polypeptide(L)'
;APAFGGAPTPPCSALGLKLICDRRKSLILYGASLSGKTEWARSLGPHIYFGSQMSGKMVLDSLADAQYAIFDDWKGGLPMFPAYKDWLGAQWDISVRKFHHDAEIINWGRPCIWLCNRDPRMITSTKEDPIDWAWMDANCIFVELWAPLFTSHANTE
;
A
#
# COMPACT_ATOMS: atom_id res chain seq x y z
N ALA A 1 23.90 -9.01 2.90
CA ALA A 1 22.75 -9.76 2.44
C ALA A 1 22.20 -9.10 1.20
N PRO A 2 21.83 -9.87 0.19
CA PRO A 2 21.09 -9.31 -0.89
C PRO A 2 19.87 -8.63 -0.27
N ALA A 3 19.65 -7.38 -0.59
CA ALA A 3 18.57 -6.57 -0.02
C ALA A 3 17.18 -7.22 -0.16
N PHE A 4 17.13 -8.41 -0.74
CA PHE A 4 15.91 -9.12 -1.08
C PHE A 4 16.02 -10.62 -0.87
N GLY A 5 17.07 -11.07 -0.22
CA GLY A 5 17.16 -12.46 0.16
C GLY A 5 16.00 -12.82 1.08
N GLY A 6 15.01 -13.54 0.61
CA GLY A 6 13.86 -13.96 1.38
C GLY A 6 12.55 -13.20 1.11
N ALA A 7 12.59 -12.00 0.50
CA ALA A 7 11.35 -11.36 0.06
C ALA A 7 10.98 -11.91 -1.32
N PRO A 8 9.77 -12.45 -1.51
CA PRO A 8 9.36 -12.91 -2.82
C PRO A 8 9.30 -11.74 -3.80
N THR A 9 9.79 -11.94 -5.02
CA THR A 9 9.63 -10.95 -6.07
C THR A 9 8.19 -11.00 -6.57
N PRO A 10 7.46 -9.89 -6.57
CA PRO A 10 6.11 -9.89 -7.07
C PRO A 10 6.07 -10.18 -8.57
N PRO A 11 5.01 -10.83 -9.06
CA PRO A 11 4.87 -11.06 -10.49
C PRO A 11 4.72 -9.72 -11.22
N CYS A 12 5.59 -9.49 -12.18
CA CYS A 12 5.62 -8.25 -12.96
C CYS A 12 4.75 -8.30 -14.23
N SER A 13 3.77 -9.19 -14.27
CA SER A 13 2.88 -9.36 -15.42
C SER A 13 1.84 -8.25 -15.54
N ALA A 14 1.40 -7.68 -14.44
CA ALA A 14 0.48 -6.55 -14.44
C ALA A 14 1.26 -5.24 -14.54
N LEU A 15 0.79 -4.29 -15.35
CA LEU A 15 1.47 -3.03 -15.62
C LEU A 15 1.80 -2.24 -14.34
N GLY A 16 0.81 -2.11 -13.45
CA GLY A 16 1.00 -1.38 -12.19
C GLY A 16 2.02 -2.04 -11.29
N LEU A 17 1.96 -3.37 -11.16
CA LEU A 17 2.89 -4.11 -10.34
C LEU A 17 4.29 -4.10 -10.91
N LYS A 18 4.42 -4.09 -12.23
CA LYS A 18 5.72 -3.96 -12.89
C LYS A 18 6.41 -2.66 -12.52
N LEU A 19 5.69 -1.55 -12.52
CA LEU A 19 6.25 -0.26 -12.13
C LEU A 19 6.74 -0.27 -10.67
N ILE A 20 5.99 -0.88 -9.79
CA ILE A 20 6.37 -1.04 -8.38
C ILE A 20 7.61 -1.94 -8.27
N CYS A 21 7.58 -3.07 -8.95
CA CYS A 21 8.64 -4.07 -8.91
C CYS A 21 9.99 -3.52 -9.37
N ASP A 22 10.01 -2.85 -10.53
CA ASP A 22 11.25 -2.35 -11.14
C ASP A 22 11.94 -1.30 -10.29
N ARG A 23 11.17 -0.46 -9.60
CA ARG A 23 11.71 0.68 -8.86
C ARG A 23 11.55 0.55 -7.35
N ARG A 24 10.84 -0.45 -6.91
CA ARG A 24 10.49 -0.65 -5.51
C ARG A 24 9.80 0.54 -4.89
N LYS A 25 9.08 1.26 -5.69
CA LYS A 25 8.24 2.35 -5.25
C LYS A 25 6.85 1.83 -4.95
N SER A 26 6.26 2.35 -3.90
CA SER A 26 4.87 2.09 -3.60
C SER A 26 3.96 2.90 -4.50
N LEU A 27 2.75 2.42 -4.68
CA LEU A 27 1.74 3.06 -5.51
C LEU A 27 0.70 3.76 -4.64
N ILE A 28 0.46 5.02 -4.93
CA ILE A 28 -0.66 5.77 -4.38
C ILE A 28 -1.72 5.89 -5.48
N LEU A 29 -2.77 5.11 -5.35
CA LEU A 29 -3.85 5.05 -6.33
C LEU A 29 -5.09 5.73 -5.78
N TYR A 30 -5.54 6.79 -6.43
CA TYR A 30 -6.69 7.55 -5.96
C TYR A 30 -7.68 7.83 -7.09
N GLY A 31 -8.92 8.03 -6.72
CA GLY A 31 -10.03 8.25 -7.65
C GLY A 31 -11.36 7.96 -6.98
N ALA A 32 -12.44 8.20 -7.69
CA ALA A 32 -13.78 8.02 -7.16
C ALA A 32 -14.00 6.61 -6.60
N SER A 33 -14.85 6.51 -5.58
CA SER A 33 -15.27 5.22 -5.06
C SER A 33 -15.97 4.39 -6.15
N LEU A 34 -15.99 3.07 -5.97
CA LEU A 34 -16.56 2.12 -6.94
C LEU A 34 -15.86 2.13 -8.31
N SER A 35 -14.63 2.57 -8.39
CA SER A 35 -13.81 2.53 -9.61
C SER A 35 -13.05 1.21 -9.81
N GLY A 36 -13.18 0.26 -8.87
CA GLY A 36 -12.51 -1.04 -8.95
C GLY A 36 -11.08 -1.07 -8.42
N LYS A 37 -10.64 -0.04 -7.72
CA LYS A 37 -9.29 0.05 -7.16
C LYS A 37 -8.94 -1.14 -6.27
N THR A 38 -9.81 -1.46 -5.33
CA THR A 38 -9.58 -2.53 -4.37
C THR A 38 -9.47 -3.89 -5.06
N GLU A 39 -10.39 -4.19 -5.95
CA GLU A 39 -10.37 -5.47 -6.67
C GLU A 39 -9.15 -5.59 -7.56
N TRP A 40 -8.81 -4.53 -8.27
CA TRP A 40 -7.59 -4.50 -9.07
C TRP A 40 -6.34 -4.75 -8.21
N ALA A 41 -6.20 -4.01 -7.12
CA ALA A 41 -5.04 -4.14 -6.23
C ALA A 41 -4.93 -5.55 -5.65
N ARG A 42 -6.04 -6.16 -5.28
CA ARG A 42 -6.06 -7.51 -4.71
C ARG A 42 -5.83 -8.61 -5.74
N SER A 43 -6.01 -8.33 -7.01
CA SER A 43 -5.86 -9.31 -8.09
C SER A 43 -4.41 -9.55 -8.52
N LEU A 44 -3.46 -8.75 -8.06
CA LEU A 44 -2.09 -8.77 -8.58
C LEU A 44 -1.24 -9.92 -8.03
N GLY A 45 -1.61 -10.52 -6.93
CA GLY A 45 -0.88 -11.63 -6.33
C GLY A 45 -1.13 -11.78 -4.84
N PRO A 46 -0.35 -12.62 -4.15
CA PRO A 46 -0.43 -12.77 -2.70
C PRO A 46 -0.07 -11.45 -2.00
N HIS A 47 -0.90 -11.02 -1.06
CA HIS A 47 -0.76 -9.74 -0.41
C HIS A 47 -1.30 -9.75 1.01
N ILE A 48 -0.94 -8.72 1.78
CA ILE A 48 -1.59 -8.41 3.05
C ILE A 48 -2.58 -7.27 2.79
N TYR A 49 -3.80 -7.44 3.22
CA TYR A 49 -4.84 -6.42 3.05
C TYR A 49 -5.16 -5.75 4.38
N PHE A 50 -5.01 -4.44 4.42
CA PHE A 50 -5.43 -3.61 5.54
C PHE A 50 -6.60 -2.74 5.08
N GLY A 51 -7.73 -2.85 5.76
CA GLY A 51 -8.84 -1.94 5.57
C GLY A 51 -8.55 -0.61 6.27
N SER A 52 -9.30 -0.31 7.32
CA SER A 52 -9.16 0.98 8.02
C SER A 52 -8.01 1.06 9.02
N GLN A 53 -7.43 -0.06 9.42
CA GLN A 53 -6.36 -0.12 10.41
C GLN A 53 -5.50 -1.37 10.27
N MET A 54 -4.31 -1.34 10.84
CA MET A 54 -3.37 -2.44 10.80
C MET A 54 -3.64 -3.46 11.90
N SER A 55 -3.54 -4.74 11.54
CA SER A 55 -3.49 -5.84 12.49
C SER A 55 -2.10 -6.47 12.47
N GLY A 56 -1.38 -6.40 13.59
CA GLY A 56 -0.07 -7.04 13.72
C GLY A 56 -0.14 -8.55 13.54
N LYS A 57 -1.21 -9.18 14.03
CA LYS A 57 -1.44 -10.62 13.84
C LYS A 57 -1.55 -10.98 12.36
N MET A 58 -2.31 -10.21 11.59
CA MET A 58 -2.47 -10.45 10.15
C MET A 58 -1.13 -10.33 9.41
N VAL A 59 -0.32 -9.35 9.78
CA VAL A 59 1.02 -9.19 9.21
C VAL A 59 1.87 -10.43 9.47
N LEU A 60 1.96 -10.85 10.72
CA LEU A 60 2.81 -11.98 11.11
C LEU A 60 2.34 -13.29 10.51
N ASP A 61 1.04 -13.52 10.39
CA ASP A 61 0.47 -14.72 9.81
C ASP A 61 0.66 -14.79 8.28
N SER A 62 0.72 -13.66 7.60
CA SER A 62 0.74 -13.58 6.13
C SER A 62 2.09 -13.19 5.54
N LEU A 63 3.06 -12.85 6.38
CA LEU A 63 4.34 -12.28 5.93
C LEU A 63 5.11 -13.18 4.96
N ALA A 64 5.08 -14.50 5.18
CA ALA A 64 5.87 -15.44 4.38
C ALA A 64 5.44 -15.45 2.90
N ASP A 65 4.16 -15.31 2.63
CA ASP A 65 3.61 -15.47 1.29
C ASP A 65 3.36 -14.12 0.59
N ALA A 66 3.20 -13.04 1.35
CA ALA A 66 2.84 -11.74 0.81
C ALA A 66 3.95 -11.14 -0.06
N GLN A 67 3.58 -10.66 -1.23
CA GLN A 67 4.49 -9.97 -2.15
C GLN A 67 4.35 -8.45 -2.06
N TYR A 68 3.25 -7.97 -1.52
CA TYR A 68 2.96 -6.55 -1.31
C TYR A 68 1.88 -6.40 -0.24
N ALA A 69 1.65 -5.15 0.19
CA ALA A 69 0.57 -4.84 1.12
C ALA A 69 -0.35 -3.80 0.50
N ILE A 70 -1.63 -3.88 0.84
CA ILE A 70 -2.65 -2.93 0.43
C ILE A 70 -3.17 -2.22 1.66
N PHE A 71 -3.18 -0.88 1.60
CA PHE A 71 -3.82 -0.02 2.57
C PHE A 71 -5.04 0.61 1.90
N ASP A 72 -6.22 0.18 2.30
CA ASP A 72 -7.47 0.57 1.65
C ASP A 72 -8.33 1.38 2.62
N ASP A 73 -8.63 2.61 2.24
CA ASP A 73 -9.47 3.52 3.03
C ASP A 73 -9.00 3.64 4.48
N TRP A 74 -7.72 3.88 4.68
CA TRP A 74 -7.12 4.00 6.00
C TRP A 74 -7.79 5.11 6.81
N LYS A 75 -8.19 4.77 8.03
CA LYS A 75 -8.89 5.71 8.92
C LYS A 75 -8.01 6.93 9.22
N GLY A 76 -8.50 8.10 8.83
CA GLY A 76 -7.78 9.37 9.01
C GLY A 76 -6.70 9.66 7.95
N GLY A 77 -6.50 8.76 6.98
CA GLY A 77 -5.53 8.94 5.90
C GLY A 77 -4.07 8.86 6.35
N LEU A 78 -3.17 9.31 5.52
CA LEU A 78 -1.72 9.30 5.79
C LEU A 78 -1.33 9.99 7.10
N PRO A 79 -1.92 11.13 7.49
CA PRO A 79 -1.56 11.77 8.77
C PRO A 79 -1.80 10.88 10.00
N MET A 80 -2.70 9.92 9.90
CA MET A 80 -2.98 8.95 10.97
C MET A 80 -2.23 7.63 10.80
N PHE A 81 -1.23 7.60 9.95
CA PHE A 81 -0.36 6.44 9.74
C PHE A 81 1.12 6.83 9.94
N PRO A 82 1.58 6.90 11.19
CA PRO A 82 2.95 7.35 11.48
C PRO A 82 4.06 6.51 10.84
N ALA A 83 3.79 5.23 10.59
CA ALA A 83 4.74 4.30 9.97
C ALA A 83 4.74 4.34 8.44
N TYR A 84 4.19 5.37 7.83
CA TYR A 84 4.05 5.43 6.37
C TYR A 84 5.39 5.33 5.62
N LYS A 85 6.46 5.92 6.17
CA LYS A 85 7.79 5.83 5.56
C LYS A 85 8.34 4.40 5.58
N ASP A 86 8.07 3.66 6.65
CA ASP A 86 8.53 2.29 6.76
C ASP A 86 7.86 1.38 5.71
N TRP A 87 6.56 1.44 5.62
CA TRP A 87 5.79 0.60 4.71
C TRP A 87 5.89 1.06 3.27
N LEU A 88 5.59 2.32 2.99
CA LEU A 88 5.62 2.85 1.63
C LEU A 88 7.04 2.97 1.08
N GLY A 89 8.03 3.08 1.94
CA GLY A 89 9.45 3.09 1.57
C GLY A 89 10.05 1.70 1.39
N ALA A 90 9.26 0.64 1.55
CA ALA A 90 9.73 -0.75 1.45
C ALA A 90 10.93 -1.01 2.36
N GLN A 91 10.92 -0.48 3.58
CA GLN A 91 11.99 -0.68 4.53
C GLN A 91 12.14 -2.16 4.86
N TRP A 92 13.39 -2.61 5.02
CA TRP A 92 13.65 -4.01 5.33
C TRP A 92 13.18 -4.38 6.73
N ASP A 93 13.59 -3.59 7.72
CA ASP A 93 13.22 -3.82 9.11
C ASP A 93 12.06 -2.92 9.51
N ILE A 94 10.93 -3.52 9.82
CA ILE A 94 9.74 -2.81 10.29
C ILE A 94 9.29 -3.39 11.62
N SER A 95 8.96 -2.51 12.57
CA SER A 95 8.41 -2.89 13.86
C SER A 95 6.89 -3.08 13.75
N VAL A 96 6.43 -4.25 14.16
CA VAL A 96 5.01 -4.62 14.15
C VAL A 96 4.61 -5.13 15.54
N ARG A 97 3.45 -4.73 16.02
CA ARG A 97 2.95 -5.13 17.33
C ARG A 97 1.64 -5.87 17.22
N LYS A 98 1.56 -7.05 17.82
CA LYS A 98 0.30 -7.71 18.15
C LYS A 98 -0.34 -7.03 19.36
N PHE A 99 -1.66 -7.08 19.42
CA PHE A 99 -2.40 -6.59 20.58
C PHE A 99 -1.94 -7.31 21.88
N HIS A 100 -1.62 -6.54 22.91
CA HIS A 100 -1.10 -7.03 24.21
C HIS A 100 0.26 -7.75 24.15
N HIS A 101 1.01 -7.61 23.08
CA HIS A 101 2.36 -8.18 22.96
C HIS A 101 3.39 -7.09 22.71
N ASP A 102 4.66 -7.44 22.93
CA ASP A 102 5.76 -6.58 22.54
C ASP A 102 5.85 -6.47 21.02
N ALA A 103 6.48 -5.39 20.57
CA ALA A 103 6.72 -5.21 19.15
C ALA A 103 7.77 -6.22 18.64
N GLU A 104 7.55 -6.74 17.46
CA GLU A 104 8.49 -7.62 16.75
C GLU A 104 9.04 -6.90 15.53
N ILE A 105 10.30 -7.13 15.22
CA ILE A 105 10.91 -6.67 13.97
C ILE A 105 10.64 -7.71 12.90
N ILE A 106 10.05 -7.27 11.79
CA ILE A 106 9.85 -8.11 10.61
C ILE A 106 10.73 -7.66 9.46
N ASN A 107 11.04 -8.57 8.56
CA ASN A 107 11.72 -8.26 7.31
C ASN A 107 10.67 -8.01 6.24
N TRP A 108 10.45 -6.74 5.91
CA TRP A 108 9.43 -6.37 4.94
C TRP A 108 10.02 -6.23 3.52
N GLY A 109 10.65 -5.13 3.21
CA GLY A 109 11.35 -4.92 1.95
C GLY A 109 10.49 -4.99 0.68
N ARG A 110 9.18 -4.81 0.78
CA ARG A 110 8.21 -5.00 -0.30
C ARG A 110 7.45 -3.70 -0.56
N PRO A 111 6.96 -3.49 -1.79
CA PRO A 111 6.15 -2.32 -2.07
C PRO A 111 4.75 -2.43 -1.46
N CYS A 112 4.10 -1.28 -1.34
CA CYS A 112 2.73 -1.18 -0.88
C CYS A 112 1.86 -0.47 -1.92
N ILE A 113 0.56 -0.71 -1.85
CA ILE A 113 -0.45 0.01 -2.60
C ILE A 113 -1.34 0.74 -1.60
N TRP A 114 -1.39 2.06 -1.72
CA TRP A 114 -2.26 2.91 -0.92
C TRP A 114 -3.44 3.34 -1.75
N LEU A 115 -4.64 2.98 -1.31
CA LEU A 115 -5.88 3.28 -2.00
C LEU A 115 -6.64 4.36 -1.25
N CYS A 116 -7.07 5.39 -1.97
CA CYS A 116 -7.90 6.45 -1.42
C CYS A 116 -8.80 7.04 -2.51
N ASN A 117 -9.78 7.84 -2.09
CA ASN A 117 -10.77 8.40 -3.01
C ASN A 117 -10.38 9.77 -3.55
N ARG A 118 -9.41 10.43 -2.92
CA ARG A 118 -8.92 11.76 -3.31
C ARG A 118 -7.41 11.77 -3.31
N ASP A 119 -6.84 12.71 -4.04
CA ASP A 119 -5.40 12.95 -3.98
C ASP A 119 -5.00 13.32 -2.54
N PRO A 120 -4.19 12.49 -1.87
CA PRO A 120 -3.81 12.75 -0.49
C PRO A 120 -3.01 14.05 -0.31
N ARG A 121 -2.38 14.55 -1.38
CA ARG A 121 -1.62 15.80 -1.37
C ARG A 121 -2.53 17.03 -1.26
N MET A 122 -3.81 16.89 -1.60
CA MET A 122 -4.78 17.96 -1.57
C MET A 122 -5.53 18.09 -0.25
N ILE A 123 -5.29 17.17 0.68
CA ILE A 123 -5.90 17.17 2.01
C ILE A 123 -4.96 17.87 3.00
N THR A 124 -4.62 19.10 2.74
CA THR A 124 -3.83 19.91 3.67
C THR A 124 -4.77 20.85 4.41
N SER A 125 -5.00 20.56 5.67
CA SER A 125 -5.94 21.36 6.46
C SER A 125 -5.31 22.10 7.63
N THR A 126 -4.00 21.98 7.86
CA THR A 126 -3.38 22.62 9.02
C THR A 126 -1.99 23.17 8.72
N LYS A 127 -1.58 24.12 9.56
CA LYS A 127 -0.28 24.79 9.45
C LYS A 127 0.93 23.85 9.60
N GLU A 128 0.71 22.67 10.09
CA GLU A 128 1.74 21.63 10.25
C GLU A 128 1.25 20.37 9.58
N ASP A 129 1.64 20.20 8.32
CA ASP A 129 1.40 18.95 7.63
C ASP A 129 2.42 17.92 8.14
N PRO A 130 1.98 16.81 8.78
CA PRO A 130 2.90 15.80 9.29
C PRO A 130 3.54 14.95 8.20
N ILE A 131 3.16 15.14 6.94
CA ILE A 131 3.62 14.32 5.82
C ILE A 131 4.76 15.01 5.09
N ASP A 132 5.84 14.28 4.92
CA ASP A 132 6.98 14.68 4.08
C ASP A 132 6.67 14.38 2.61
N TRP A 133 6.07 15.35 1.93
CA TRP A 133 5.64 15.18 0.55
C TRP A 133 6.81 15.05 -0.43
N ALA A 134 7.95 15.68 -0.13
CA ALA A 134 9.15 15.50 -0.95
C ALA A 134 9.64 14.05 -0.90
N TRP A 135 9.60 13.45 0.28
CA TRP A 135 9.92 12.04 0.45
C TRP A 135 8.90 11.15 -0.27
N MET A 136 7.62 11.48 -0.16
CA MET A 136 6.55 10.73 -0.84
C MET A 136 6.72 10.75 -2.36
N ASP A 137 7.03 11.90 -2.94
CA ASP A 137 7.28 12.02 -4.38
C ASP A 137 8.49 11.23 -4.83
N ALA A 138 9.52 11.14 -3.99
CA ALA A 138 10.71 10.37 -4.29
C ALA A 138 10.50 8.86 -4.19
N ASN A 139 9.62 8.39 -3.30
CA ASN A 139 9.48 6.99 -2.96
C ASN A 139 8.17 6.35 -3.42
N CYS A 140 7.23 7.12 -3.90
CA CYS A 140 5.92 6.63 -4.33
C CYS A 140 5.59 7.11 -5.74
N ILE A 141 4.72 6.37 -6.40
CA ILE A 141 4.14 6.72 -7.69
C ILE A 141 2.68 7.09 -7.44
N PHE A 142 2.29 8.30 -7.82
CA PHE A 142 0.91 8.77 -7.68
C PHE A 142 0.17 8.57 -8.99
N VAL A 143 -0.94 7.86 -8.95
CA VAL A 143 -1.79 7.60 -10.12
C VAL A 143 -3.23 7.96 -9.78
N GLU A 144 -3.82 8.82 -10.60
CA GLU A 144 -5.24 9.15 -10.52
C GLU A 144 -6.02 8.29 -11.50
N LEU A 145 -7.14 7.72 -11.02
CA LEU A 145 -8.07 7.02 -11.87
C LEU A 145 -9.19 7.96 -12.32
N TRP A 146 -9.25 8.18 -13.63
CA TRP A 146 -10.28 9.01 -14.25
C TRP A 146 -11.51 8.22 -14.69
N ALA A 147 -11.36 6.88 -14.81
CA ALA A 147 -12.43 6.01 -15.27
C ALA A 147 -12.39 4.69 -14.48
N PRO A 148 -13.50 3.96 -14.37
CA PRO A 148 -13.52 2.65 -13.74
C PRO A 148 -12.54 1.68 -14.40
N LEU A 149 -11.84 0.88 -13.58
CA LEU A 149 -10.91 -0.15 -14.05
C LEU A 149 -11.61 -1.33 -14.69
N PHE A 150 -12.88 -1.56 -14.32
CA PHE A 150 -13.70 -2.62 -14.86
C PHE A 150 -15.01 -2.05 -15.36
N THR A 151 -15.44 -2.51 -16.54
CA THR A 151 -16.81 -2.29 -16.99
C THR A 151 -17.71 -3.29 -16.27
N SER A 152 -18.70 -2.78 -15.56
CA SER A 152 -19.71 -3.64 -14.96
C SER A 152 -20.59 -4.24 -16.04
N HIS A 153 -20.53 -5.56 -16.19
CA HIS A 153 -21.50 -6.30 -17.00
C HIS A 153 -22.72 -6.73 -16.18
N ALA A 154 -22.83 -6.26 -14.96
CA ALA A 154 -23.85 -6.71 -14.02
C ALA A 154 -25.28 -6.30 -14.40
N ASN A 155 -25.46 -5.50 -15.41
CA ASN A 155 -26.78 -5.00 -15.84
C ASN A 155 -27.11 -5.34 -17.28
N THR A 156 -26.60 -6.42 -17.80
CA THR A 156 -26.96 -6.91 -19.13
C THR A 156 -28.11 -7.89 -19.10
N GLU A 157 -28.96 -7.82 -18.09
CA GLU A 157 -30.25 -8.53 -18.10
C GLU A 157 -31.38 -7.57 -18.41
#